data_667c8fbe97019e1ac2d318a5db19fc2f
#
_entry.id   667c8fbe97019e1ac2d318a5db19fc2f
#
_cell.length_a   1.000
_cell.length_b   1.000
_cell.length_c   1.000
_cell.angle_alpha   90.00
_cell.angle_beta   90.00
_cell.angle_gamma   90.00
#
_symmetry.space_group_name_H-M   'P 1'
#
loop_
_entity.id
_entity.type
_entity.pdbx_description
1 polymer ?
#
loop_
_entity_poly.entity_id
_entity_poly.type
_entity_poly.pdbx_seq_one_letter_code
_entity_poly.pdbx_strand_id
1 'polypeptide(L)' 'MKTINLTDEQFEQLKEYVIESCEDIMDRSLEWADSDLSNEIIDNNEIIFEFRSILEGVA' A
#
# COMPACT_ATOMS: atom_id res chain seq x y z
N MET A 1 -12.16 16.09 8.84
CA MET A 1 -10.97 15.22 8.82
C MET A 1 -11.00 14.27 10.00
N LYS A 2 -10.75 12.99 9.74
CA LYS A 2 -10.75 11.99 10.82
C LYS A 2 -9.34 11.84 11.38
N THR A 3 -9.25 11.70 12.70
CA THR A 3 -7.99 11.54 13.40
C THR A 3 -7.89 10.11 13.94
N ILE A 4 -6.77 9.47 13.73
CA ILE A 4 -6.50 8.13 14.27
C ILE A 4 -5.38 8.23 15.28
N ASN A 5 -5.61 7.69 16.47
CA ASN A 5 -4.59 7.64 17.53
C ASN A 5 -4.00 6.24 17.60
N LEU A 6 -2.71 6.13 17.33
CA LEU A 6 -1.99 4.88 17.35
C LEU A 6 -0.79 4.99 18.27
N THR A 7 -0.46 3.88 18.96
CA THR A 7 0.83 3.79 19.68
C THR A 7 1.95 3.65 18.65
N ASP A 8 3.18 3.88 19.07
CA ASP A 8 4.35 3.73 18.19
C ASP A 8 4.43 2.32 17.61
N GLU A 9 4.15 1.32 18.44
CA GLU A 9 4.14 -0.07 18.00
C GLU A 9 3.05 -0.34 16.98
N GLN A 10 1.85 0.18 17.21
CA GLN A 10 0.73 0.02 16.28
C GLN A 10 1.03 0.72 14.95
N PHE A 11 1.64 1.88 14.99
CA PHE A 11 2.03 2.61 13.80
C PHE A 11 3.05 1.83 12.97
N GLU A 12 4.07 1.28 13.62
CA GLU A 12 5.09 0.48 12.94
C GLU A 12 4.48 -0.77 12.27
N GLN A 13 3.59 -1.45 12.98
CA GLN A 13 2.91 -2.63 12.43
C GLN A 13 2.03 -2.27 11.24
N LEU A 14 1.29 -1.17 11.31
CA LEU A 14 0.45 -0.71 10.22
C LEU A 14 1.29 -0.35 9.00
N LYS A 15 2.37 0.36 9.20
CA LYS A 15 3.28 0.77 8.14
C LYS A 15 3.88 -0.46 7.44
N GLU A 16 4.35 -1.41 8.21
CA GLU A 16 4.92 -2.66 7.68
C GLU A 16 3.88 -3.44 6.88
N TYR A 17 2.67 -3.55 7.40
CA TYR A 17 1.58 -4.23 6.72
C TYR A 17 1.25 -3.59 5.37
N VAL A 18 1.18 -2.27 5.34
CA VAL A 18 0.88 -1.54 4.10
C VAL A 18 2.01 -1.72 3.09
N ILE A 19 3.26 -1.66 3.53
CA ILE A 19 4.41 -1.87 2.64
C ILE A 19 4.40 -3.28 2.05
N GLU A 20 4.15 -4.30 2.86
CA GLU A 20 4.05 -5.68 2.38
C GLU A 20 2.91 -5.84 1.39
N SER A 21 1.76 -5.21 1.64
CA SER A 21 0.63 -5.25 0.71
C SER A 21 0.98 -4.60 -0.63
N CYS A 22 1.71 -3.50 -0.61
CA CYS A 22 2.15 -2.84 -1.84
C CYS A 22 3.09 -3.73 -2.64
N GLU A 23 4.03 -4.39 -1.97
CA GLU A 23 4.98 -5.31 -2.62
C GLU A 23 4.24 -6.50 -3.24
N ASP A 24 3.26 -7.06 -2.54
CA ASP A 24 2.45 -8.16 -3.05
C ASP A 24 1.66 -7.75 -4.30
N ILE A 25 1.08 -6.56 -4.29
CA ILE A 25 0.36 -6.03 -5.44
C ILE A 25 1.30 -5.84 -6.63
N MET A 26 2.49 -5.33 -6.39
CA MET A 26 3.49 -5.16 -7.44
C MET A 26 3.93 -6.50 -8.04
N ASP A 27 4.13 -7.51 -7.21
CA ASP A 27 4.49 -8.85 -7.66
C ASP A 27 3.40 -9.44 -8.55
N ARG A 28 2.14 -9.30 -8.15
CA ARG A 28 1.00 -9.75 -8.96
C ARG A 28 0.93 -9.00 -10.28
N SER A 29 1.19 -7.69 -10.26
CA SER A 29 1.21 -6.87 -11.46
C SER A 29 2.27 -7.35 -12.43
N LEU A 30 3.45 -7.76 -11.93
CA LEU A 30 4.52 -8.28 -12.76
C LEU A 30 4.16 -9.61 -13.41
N GLU A 31 3.43 -10.49 -12.72
CA GLU A 31 2.96 -11.74 -13.28
C GLU A 31 2.01 -11.51 -14.47
N TRP A 32 1.26 -10.42 -14.46
CA TRP A 32 0.29 -10.08 -15.50
C TRP A 32 0.75 -8.89 -16.36
N ALA A 33 2.07 -8.67 -16.42
CA ALA A 33 2.65 -7.49 -17.08
C ALA A 33 2.28 -7.37 -18.57
N ASP A 34 2.01 -8.49 -19.23
CA ASP A 34 1.66 -8.51 -20.66
C ASP A 34 0.17 -8.37 -20.91
N SER A 35 -0.63 -8.08 -19.88
CA SER A 35 -2.08 -7.96 -20.02
C SER A 35 -2.60 -6.65 -19.43
N ASP A 36 -3.81 -6.27 -19.85
CA ASP A 36 -4.48 -5.08 -19.31
C ASP A 36 -4.83 -5.23 -17.84
N LEU A 37 -4.81 -6.46 -17.30
CA LEU A 37 -5.08 -6.74 -15.90
C LEU A 37 -4.06 -6.11 -14.96
N SER A 38 -2.82 -5.92 -15.43
CA SER A 38 -1.78 -5.26 -14.66
C SER A 38 -2.20 -3.85 -14.22
N ASN A 39 -2.66 -3.04 -15.17
CA ASN A 39 -3.14 -1.70 -14.89
C ASN A 39 -4.38 -1.70 -14.00
N GLU A 40 -5.29 -2.65 -14.23
CA GLU A 40 -6.50 -2.77 -13.44
C GLU A 40 -6.20 -3.13 -11.99
N ILE A 41 -5.23 -4.00 -11.73
CA ILE A 41 -4.81 -4.36 -10.39
C ILE A 41 -4.25 -3.13 -9.67
N ILE A 42 -3.41 -2.36 -10.32
CA ILE A 42 -2.82 -1.15 -9.75
C ILE A 42 -3.90 -0.10 -9.46
N ASP A 43 -4.80 0.14 -10.41
CA ASP A 43 -5.87 1.13 -10.26
C ASP A 43 -6.81 0.78 -9.11
N ASN A 44 -7.17 -0.51 -8.98
CA ASN A 44 -8.07 -0.96 -7.92
C ASN A 44 -7.43 -0.86 -6.52
N ASN A 45 -6.10 -0.80 -6.44
CA ASN A 45 -5.38 -0.75 -5.18
C ASN A 45 -4.63 0.58 -4.97
N GLU A 46 -5.02 1.61 -5.71
CA GLU A 46 -4.39 2.93 -5.64
C GLU A 46 -4.38 3.50 -4.22
N ILE A 47 -5.44 3.29 -3.46
CA ILE A 47 -5.57 3.78 -2.09
C ILE A 47 -4.45 3.22 -1.20
N ILE A 48 -4.07 1.97 -1.38
CA ILE A 48 -2.99 1.35 -0.59
C ILE A 48 -1.66 2.04 -0.86
N PHE A 49 -1.38 2.38 -2.11
CA PHE A 49 -0.18 3.11 -2.47
C PHE A 49 -0.17 4.51 -1.87
N GLU A 50 -1.32 5.16 -1.81
CA GLU A 50 -1.45 6.46 -1.16
C GLU A 50 -1.18 6.35 0.35
N PHE A 51 -1.71 5.32 1.01
CA PHE A 51 -1.43 5.08 2.43
C PHE A 51 0.05 4.86 2.68
N ARG A 52 0.72 4.10 1.82
CA ARG A 52 2.16 3.89 1.94
C ARG A 52 2.91 5.22 1.89
N SER A 53 2.57 6.07 0.94
CA SER A 53 3.20 7.39 0.80
C SER A 53 2.99 8.24 2.05
N ILE A 54 1.77 8.26 2.58
CA ILE A 54 1.44 9.01 3.80
C ILE A 54 2.24 8.49 4.99
N LEU A 55 2.27 7.16 5.17
CA LEU A 55 2.94 6.54 6.32
C LEU A 55 4.46 6.72 6.27
N GLU A 56 5.06 6.65 5.09
CA GLU A 56 6.49 6.90 4.91
C GLU A 56 6.86 8.36 5.15
N GLY A 57 5.92 9.27 4.92
CA GLY A 57 6.13 10.69 5.16
C GLY A 57 6.00 11.11 6.63
N VAL A 58 5.51 10.23 7.49
CA VAL A 58 5.38 10.49 8.94
C VAL A 58 6.68 10.13 9.62
N ALA A 59 7.27 11.09 10.29
CA ALA A 59 8.53 10.90 11.01
C ALA A 59 8.32 10.18 12.35
#